data_50786df4fef86c8a1263a020999ac92b
#
_entry.id   50786df4fef86c8a1263a020999ac92b
#
_cell.length_a   1.000
_cell.length_b   1.000
_cell.length_c   1.000
_cell.angle_alpha   90.00
_cell.angle_beta   90.00
_cell.angle_gamma   90.00
#
_symmetry.space_group_name_H-M   'P 1'
#
loop_
_entity.id
_entity.type
_entity.pdbx_description
1 polymer ?
#
loop_
_entity_poly.entity_id
_entity_poly.type
_entity_poly.pdbx_seq_one_letter_code
_entity_poly.pdbx_strand_id
1 'polypeptide(L)'
;MLAIGAMAAAAPSSQASVVQDFAAQVWERLPSGHALDAAIVLVPLGLAFLLYGFRMYRWLVVVAYAAVGAVAGLLAAQWIGFSGLVCGIVGAIVLGILAWPLHRLGWGLLGGGLFGAGAVVLAGTAGVQGQVSLALIGTVAFLGGMLLTMLVMKPIIILVTSVLGASALAAGVVRLLELWPAVGDPVAAILRTKPYLPALAIGILAAVGLVLQVIDTGAAGRKKSREEG
;
A
#
# COMPACT_ATOMS: atom_id res chain seq x y z
N MET A 1 42.04 9.03 0.74
CA MET A 1 41.21 8.51 -0.36
C MET A 1 40.98 7.00 -0.30
N LEU A 2 41.11 6.35 0.85
CA LEU A 2 41.03 4.87 1.05
C LEU A 2 39.89 4.41 1.99
N ALA A 3 38.99 5.28 2.44
CA ALA A 3 37.94 4.94 3.41
C ALA A 3 36.54 4.72 2.78
N ILE A 4 36.34 5.02 1.49
CA ILE A 4 35.01 4.91 0.83
C ILE A 4 34.76 3.51 0.26
N GLY A 5 35.85 2.69 0.07
CA GLY A 5 35.72 1.34 -0.51
C GLY A 5 35.20 0.25 0.44
N ALA A 6 35.20 0.47 1.77
CA ALA A 6 34.85 -0.56 2.74
C ALA A 6 33.36 -0.62 3.11
N MET A 7 32.56 0.38 2.75
CA MET A 7 31.13 0.46 3.12
C MET A 7 30.17 -0.23 2.12
N ALA A 8 30.68 -0.61 0.93
CA ALA A 8 29.82 -1.15 -0.13
C ALA A 8 29.66 -2.69 -0.10
N ALA A 9 30.40 -3.42 0.72
CA ALA A 9 30.44 -4.89 0.68
C ALA A 9 29.57 -5.62 1.73
N ALA A 10 28.88 -4.92 2.64
CA ALA A 10 28.19 -5.56 3.79
C ALA A 10 26.65 -5.58 3.71
N ALA A 11 26.03 -5.26 2.58
CA ALA A 11 24.60 -4.94 2.59
C ALA A 11 23.58 -5.95 2.04
N PRO A 12 23.84 -7.02 1.28
CA PRO A 12 22.73 -7.85 0.77
C PRO A 12 22.23 -8.94 1.73
N SER A 13 23.02 -9.41 2.68
CA SER A 13 22.61 -10.51 3.57
C SER A 13 21.72 -10.08 4.75
N SER A 14 21.83 -8.85 5.23
CA SER A 14 21.07 -8.36 6.40
C SER A 14 19.62 -8.03 6.09
N GLN A 15 19.30 -7.57 4.88
CA GLN A 15 17.92 -7.21 4.53
C GLN A 15 17.07 -8.45 4.25
N ALA A 16 17.66 -9.50 3.66
CA ALA A 16 16.95 -10.76 3.44
C ALA A 16 16.60 -11.44 4.77
N SER A 17 17.48 -11.38 5.78
CA SER A 17 17.22 -11.93 7.11
C SER A 17 16.11 -11.16 7.84
N VAL A 18 16.09 -9.82 7.78
CA VAL A 18 15.06 -9.01 8.41
C VAL A 18 13.65 -9.29 7.84
N VAL A 19 13.54 -9.49 6.53
CA VAL A 19 12.26 -9.85 5.90
C VAL A 19 11.86 -11.28 6.28
N GLN A 20 12.81 -12.20 6.37
CA GLN A 20 12.55 -13.57 6.80
C GLN A 20 12.16 -13.64 8.28
N ASP A 21 12.85 -12.90 9.15
CA ASP A 21 12.55 -12.84 10.58
C ASP A 21 11.19 -12.18 10.83
N PHE A 22 10.86 -11.12 10.10
CA PHE A 22 9.53 -10.49 10.16
C PHE A 22 8.43 -11.44 9.69
N ALA A 23 8.64 -12.15 8.58
CA ALA A 23 7.70 -13.14 8.08
C ALA A 23 7.51 -14.30 9.08
N ALA A 24 8.60 -14.79 9.68
CA ALA A 24 8.57 -15.82 10.72
C ALA A 24 7.81 -15.34 11.97
N GLN A 25 8.08 -14.13 12.45
CA GLN A 25 7.38 -13.55 13.61
C GLN A 25 5.89 -13.35 13.37
N VAL A 26 5.50 -12.92 12.16
CA VAL A 26 4.08 -12.81 11.79
C VAL A 26 3.43 -14.20 11.75
N TRP A 27 4.16 -15.21 11.24
CA TRP A 27 3.70 -16.58 11.14
C TRP A 27 3.53 -17.26 12.51
N GLU A 28 4.48 -17.06 13.43
CA GLU A 28 4.43 -17.63 14.79
C GLU A 28 3.34 -17.00 15.69
N ARG A 29 2.98 -15.74 15.43
CA ARG A 29 1.96 -15.02 16.20
C ARG A 29 0.51 -15.35 15.79
N LEU A 30 0.31 -16.05 14.68
CA LEU A 30 -1.02 -16.51 14.30
C LEU A 30 -1.40 -17.73 15.15
N PRO A 31 -2.45 -17.64 16.00
CA PRO A 31 -2.82 -18.73 16.89
C PRO A 31 -3.12 -20.02 16.09
N SER A 32 -2.38 -21.06 16.36
CA SER A 32 -2.50 -22.36 15.68
C SER A 32 -3.89 -23.02 15.86
N GLY A 33 -4.63 -22.61 16.89
CA GLY A 33 -5.99 -23.13 17.17
C GLY A 33 -7.09 -22.58 16.24
N HIS A 34 -6.81 -21.53 15.45
CA HIS A 34 -7.80 -20.88 14.57
C HIS A 34 -7.40 -20.91 13.10
N ALA A 35 -6.67 -21.97 12.68
CA ALA A 35 -6.20 -22.09 11.29
C ALA A 35 -7.35 -22.05 10.27
N LEU A 36 -8.48 -22.70 10.60
CA LEU A 36 -9.70 -22.69 9.78
C LEU A 36 -10.31 -21.29 9.71
N ASP A 37 -10.46 -20.62 10.87
CA ASP A 37 -11.05 -19.29 10.94
C ASP A 37 -10.20 -18.28 10.15
N ALA A 38 -8.87 -18.35 10.27
CA ALA A 38 -7.96 -17.53 9.52
C ALA A 38 -8.05 -17.81 8.00
N ALA A 39 -8.14 -19.06 7.58
CA ALA A 39 -8.25 -19.42 6.18
C ALA A 39 -9.57 -18.97 5.55
N ILE A 40 -10.69 -19.13 6.28
CA ILE A 40 -12.03 -18.69 5.85
C ILE A 40 -12.05 -17.17 5.59
N VAL A 41 -11.27 -16.39 6.33
CA VAL A 41 -11.20 -14.94 6.15
C VAL A 41 -10.15 -14.56 5.11
N LEU A 42 -8.94 -15.14 5.16
CA LEU A 42 -7.82 -14.76 4.30
C LEU A 42 -8.04 -15.11 2.84
N VAL A 43 -8.66 -16.26 2.54
CA VAL A 43 -8.88 -16.67 1.14
C VAL A 43 -9.85 -15.74 0.41
N PRO A 44 -11.09 -15.50 0.89
CA PRO A 44 -12.00 -14.59 0.20
C PRO A 44 -11.51 -13.13 0.22
N LEU A 45 -10.86 -12.69 1.32
CA LEU A 45 -10.28 -11.37 1.41
C LEU A 45 -9.13 -11.20 0.40
N GLY A 46 -8.22 -12.16 0.33
CA GLY A 46 -7.12 -12.17 -0.63
C GLY A 46 -7.62 -12.16 -2.08
N LEU A 47 -8.64 -12.98 -2.39
CA LEU A 47 -9.28 -13.00 -3.69
C LEU A 47 -9.97 -11.68 -4.02
N ALA A 48 -10.68 -11.09 -3.05
CA ALA A 48 -11.34 -9.79 -3.22
C ALA A 48 -10.32 -8.66 -3.49
N PHE A 49 -9.20 -8.62 -2.76
CA PHE A 49 -8.11 -7.67 -3.01
C PHE A 49 -7.42 -7.91 -4.36
N LEU A 50 -7.27 -9.18 -4.76
CA LEU A 50 -6.65 -9.54 -6.02
C LEU A 50 -7.51 -9.09 -7.23
N LEU A 51 -8.82 -9.27 -7.15
CA LEU A 51 -9.76 -8.97 -8.24
C LEU A 51 -10.22 -7.52 -8.24
N TYR A 52 -10.55 -6.99 -7.07
CA TYR A 52 -11.19 -5.68 -6.90
C TYR A 52 -10.35 -4.69 -6.07
N GLY A 53 -9.04 -4.92 -5.93
CA GLY A 53 -8.17 -4.18 -5.01
C GLY A 53 -8.27 -2.68 -5.14
N PHE A 54 -8.25 -2.13 -6.37
CA PHE A 54 -8.39 -0.68 -6.58
C PHE A 54 -9.76 -0.13 -6.13
N ARG A 55 -10.84 -0.89 -6.35
CA ARG A 55 -12.19 -0.50 -5.93
C ARG A 55 -12.34 -0.58 -4.41
N MET A 56 -11.84 -1.67 -3.82
CA MET A 56 -11.83 -1.85 -2.36
C MET A 56 -10.95 -0.82 -1.65
N TYR A 57 -9.78 -0.51 -2.20
CA TYR A 57 -8.91 0.53 -1.66
C TYR A 57 -9.63 1.88 -1.55
N ARG A 58 -10.40 2.27 -2.57
CA ARG A 58 -11.17 3.51 -2.53
C ARG A 58 -12.17 3.54 -1.37
N TRP A 59 -12.90 2.45 -1.14
CA TRP A 59 -13.82 2.34 -0.01
C TRP A 59 -13.09 2.35 1.33
N LEU A 60 -11.97 1.67 1.42
CA LEU A 60 -11.16 1.62 2.64
C LEU A 60 -10.62 2.99 3.02
N VAL A 61 -10.19 3.79 2.04
CA VAL A 61 -9.80 5.19 2.24
C VAL A 61 -10.97 6.01 2.77
N VAL A 62 -12.15 5.90 2.16
CA VAL A 62 -13.35 6.63 2.60
C VAL A 62 -13.72 6.27 4.05
N VAL A 63 -13.72 4.96 4.39
CA VAL A 63 -14.02 4.49 5.75
C VAL A 63 -12.99 4.99 6.75
N ALA A 64 -11.70 4.95 6.40
CA ALA A 64 -10.62 5.44 7.27
C ALA A 64 -10.76 6.94 7.56
N TYR A 65 -11.02 7.75 6.52
CA TYR A 65 -11.24 9.19 6.69
C TYR A 65 -12.53 9.48 7.46
N ALA A 66 -13.60 8.71 7.24
CA ALA A 66 -14.85 8.83 8.00
C ALA A 66 -14.62 8.52 9.49
N ALA A 67 -13.83 7.49 9.81
CA ALA A 67 -13.47 7.16 11.19
C ALA A 67 -12.67 8.31 11.86
N VAL A 68 -11.68 8.85 11.15
CA VAL A 68 -10.93 10.03 11.63
C VAL A 68 -11.86 11.23 11.79
N GLY A 69 -12.79 11.44 10.86
CA GLY A 69 -13.80 12.48 10.93
C GLY A 69 -14.75 12.33 12.12
N ALA A 70 -15.16 11.11 12.41
CA ALA A 70 -15.98 10.82 13.60
C ALA A 70 -15.24 11.21 14.89
N VAL A 71 -14.00 10.78 15.03
CA VAL A 71 -13.18 11.12 16.21
C VAL A 71 -12.96 12.62 16.32
N ALA A 72 -12.60 13.29 15.22
CA ALA A 72 -12.42 14.74 15.20
C ALA A 72 -13.72 15.47 15.54
N GLY A 73 -14.86 15.01 15.03
CA GLY A 73 -16.19 15.55 15.36
C GLY A 73 -16.56 15.38 16.85
N LEU A 74 -16.26 14.20 17.43
CA LEU A 74 -16.47 13.96 18.86
C LEU A 74 -15.62 14.92 19.73
N LEU A 75 -14.35 15.14 19.34
CA LEU A 75 -13.47 16.07 20.04
C LEU A 75 -13.97 17.52 19.89
N ALA A 76 -14.39 17.93 18.68
CA ALA A 76 -14.94 19.26 18.44
C ALA A 76 -16.22 19.54 19.22
N ALA A 77 -17.05 18.51 19.47
CA ALA A 77 -18.27 18.64 20.27
C ALA A 77 -18.02 19.16 21.67
N GLN A 78 -16.87 18.79 22.29
CA GLN A 78 -16.48 19.26 23.64
C GLN A 78 -16.22 20.76 23.68
N TRP A 79 -15.79 21.36 22.54
CA TRP A 79 -15.49 22.78 22.43
C TRP A 79 -16.73 23.63 22.06
N ILE A 80 -17.67 23.03 21.30
CA ILE A 80 -18.82 23.74 20.75
C ILE A 80 -20.07 23.58 21.64
N GLY A 81 -20.05 22.61 22.59
CA GLY A 81 -21.19 22.34 23.47
C GLY A 81 -22.38 21.64 22.79
N PHE A 82 -22.15 21.04 21.61
CA PHE A 82 -23.17 20.27 20.89
C PHE A 82 -23.13 18.78 21.28
N SER A 83 -24.20 18.04 20.90
CA SER A 83 -24.24 16.59 21.08
C SER A 83 -23.07 15.90 20.36
N GLY A 84 -22.24 15.14 21.11
CA GLY A 84 -21.08 14.44 20.58
C GLY A 84 -21.43 13.50 19.41
N LEU A 85 -22.57 12.82 19.50
CA LEU A 85 -23.04 11.91 18.46
C LEU A 85 -23.33 12.65 17.15
N VAL A 86 -23.98 13.81 17.22
CA VAL A 86 -24.26 14.63 16.01
C VAL A 86 -22.96 15.14 15.39
N CYS A 87 -22.06 15.70 16.18
CA CYS A 87 -20.77 16.18 15.69
C CYS A 87 -19.91 15.04 15.13
N GLY A 88 -19.93 13.86 15.74
CA GLY A 88 -19.24 12.67 15.24
C GLY A 88 -19.77 12.22 13.87
N ILE A 89 -21.08 12.14 13.71
CA ILE A 89 -21.70 11.75 12.42
C ILE A 89 -21.40 12.82 11.35
N VAL A 90 -21.56 14.10 11.65
CA VAL A 90 -21.25 15.19 10.71
C VAL A 90 -19.76 15.16 10.32
N GLY A 91 -18.86 14.99 11.27
CA GLY A 91 -17.42 14.86 11.01
C GLY A 91 -17.09 13.66 10.12
N ALA A 92 -17.72 12.51 10.37
CA ALA A 92 -17.56 11.31 9.54
C ALA A 92 -18.01 11.54 8.09
N ILE A 93 -19.17 12.16 7.90
CA ILE A 93 -19.74 12.45 6.58
C ILE A 93 -18.82 13.45 5.84
N VAL A 94 -18.46 14.55 6.47
CA VAL A 94 -17.63 15.59 5.86
C VAL A 94 -16.28 15.04 5.43
N LEU A 95 -15.53 14.39 6.34
CA LEU A 95 -14.22 13.81 5.99
C LEU A 95 -14.35 12.61 5.05
N GLY A 96 -15.42 11.83 5.14
CA GLY A 96 -15.68 10.74 4.19
C GLY A 96 -15.87 11.23 2.76
N ILE A 97 -16.60 12.34 2.56
CA ILE A 97 -16.77 12.97 1.24
C ILE A 97 -15.46 13.59 0.76
N LEU A 98 -14.73 14.27 1.65
CA LEU A 98 -13.44 14.88 1.33
C LEU A 98 -12.28 13.86 1.23
N ALA A 99 -12.50 12.59 1.58
CA ALA A 99 -11.47 11.57 1.62
C ALA A 99 -10.67 11.48 0.32
N TRP A 100 -11.36 11.44 -0.82
CA TRP A 100 -10.70 11.25 -2.11
C TRP A 100 -9.84 12.44 -2.56
N PRO A 101 -10.32 13.70 -2.55
CA PRO A 101 -9.48 14.84 -2.88
C PRO A 101 -8.33 15.04 -1.87
N LEU A 102 -8.60 14.91 -0.55
CA LEU A 102 -7.55 15.03 0.45
C LEU A 102 -6.47 13.97 0.29
N HIS A 103 -6.86 12.73 0.03
CA HIS A 103 -5.92 11.63 -0.17
C HIS A 103 -5.01 11.87 -1.38
N ARG A 104 -5.57 12.32 -2.52
CA ARG A 104 -4.77 12.69 -3.71
C ARG A 104 -3.83 13.86 -3.44
N LEU A 105 -4.31 14.89 -2.74
CA LEU A 105 -3.47 16.03 -2.33
C LEU A 105 -2.35 15.59 -1.39
N GLY A 106 -2.65 14.75 -0.41
CA GLY A 106 -1.65 14.22 0.52
C GLY A 106 -0.51 13.51 -0.20
N TRP A 107 -0.81 12.60 -1.13
CA TRP A 107 0.20 11.94 -1.96
C TRP A 107 0.97 12.91 -2.85
N GLY A 108 0.28 13.88 -3.45
CA GLY A 108 0.90 14.92 -4.25
C GLY A 108 1.89 15.76 -3.43
N LEU A 109 1.48 16.20 -2.24
CA LEU A 109 2.34 16.97 -1.34
C LEU A 109 3.55 16.18 -0.86
N LEU A 110 3.38 14.90 -0.50
CA LEU A 110 4.49 14.03 -0.13
C LEU A 110 5.48 13.84 -1.29
N GLY A 111 4.97 13.52 -2.47
CA GLY A 111 5.81 13.38 -3.66
C GLY A 111 6.50 14.69 -4.03
N GLY A 112 5.76 15.78 -4.08
CA GLY A 112 6.32 17.12 -4.31
C GLY A 112 7.41 17.46 -3.30
N GLY A 113 7.17 17.22 -2.00
CA GLY A 113 8.14 17.45 -0.94
C GLY A 113 9.43 16.65 -1.13
N LEU A 114 9.32 15.37 -1.43
CA LEU A 114 10.48 14.50 -1.68
C LEU A 114 11.29 14.96 -2.91
N PHE A 115 10.61 15.22 -4.03
CA PHE A 115 11.30 15.69 -5.25
C PHE A 115 11.87 17.08 -5.08
N GLY A 116 11.15 18.00 -4.43
CA GLY A 116 11.62 19.35 -4.16
C GLY A 116 12.84 19.38 -3.25
N ALA A 117 12.77 18.67 -2.11
CA ALA A 117 13.89 18.57 -1.18
C ALA A 117 15.10 17.87 -1.83
N GLY A 118 14.87 16.76 -2.54
CA GLY A 118 15.93 16.05 -3.27
C GLY A 118 16.63 16.92 -4.31
N ALA A 119 15.86 17.71 -5.08
CA ALA A 119 16.41 18.62 -6.08
C ALA A 119 17.26 19.73 -5.47
N VAL A 120 16.82 20.30 -4.33
CA VAL A 120 17.60 21.32 -3.61
C VAL A 120 18.92 20.74 -3.09
N VAL A 121 18.89 19.53 -2.51
CA VAL A 121 20.11 18.85 -2.04
C VAL A 121 21.06 18.56 -3.21
N LEU A 122 20.55 18.01 -4.30
CA LEU A 122 21.36 17.71 -5.50
C LEU A 122 21.95 18.98 -6.12
N ALA A 123 21.18 20.07 -6.23
CA ALA A 123 21.67 21.34 -6.74
C ALA A 123 22.76 21.94 -5.83
N GLY A 124 22.58 21.85 -4.51
CA GLY A 124 23.59 22.29 -3.56
C GLY A 124 24.89 21.50 -3.65
N THR A 125 24.83 20.17 -3.81
CA THR A 125 26.03 19.33 -4.02
C THR A 125 26.68 19.57 -5.37
N ALA A 126 25.92 19.99 -6.40
CA ALA A 126 26.43 20.39 -7.70
C ALA A 126 27.06 21.80 -7.73
N GLY A 127 27.10 22.49 -6.58
CA GLY A 127 27.72 23.79 -6.44
C GLY A 127 26.82 24.98 -6.84
N VAL A 128 25.53 24.78 -7.01
CA VAL A 128 24.59 25.87 -7.23
C VAL A 128 24.50 26.72 -5.95
N GLN A 129 24.96 27.96 -6.05
CA GLN A 129 24.96 28.95 -4.96
C GLN A 129 23.90 30.03 -5.26
N GLY A 130 23.13 30.38 -4.22
CA GLY A 130 22.10 31.42 -4.31
C GLY A 130 20.74 30.92 -3.84
N GLN A 131 20.17 31.60 -2.85
CA GLN A 131 18.87 31.21 -2.26
C GLN A 131 17.75 31.23 -3.30
N VAL A 132 17.76 32.17 -4.24
CA VAL A 132 16.73 32.31 -5.28
C VAL A 132 16.81 31.16 -6.27
N SER A 133 18.01 30.76 -6.70
CA SER A 133 18.21 29.65 -7.63
C SER A 133 17.78 28.33 -7.01
N LEU A 134 18.15 28.06 -5.76
CA LEU A 134 17.76 26.87 -5.02
C LEU A 134 16.23 26.82 -4.77
N ALA A 135 15.62 27.97 -4.44
CA ALA A 135 14.17 28.06 -4.27
C ALA A 135 13.42 27.78 -5.57
N LEU A 136 13.88 28.32 -6.70
CA LEU A 136 13.29 28.05 -8.02
C LEU A 136 13.40 26.57 -8.40
N ILE A 137 14.60 25.98 -8.26
CA ILE A 137 14.82 24.54 -8.54
C ILE A 137 13.91 23.70 -7.65
N GLY A 138 13.87 23.99 -6.36
CA GLY A 138 13.02 23.28 -5.38
C GLY A 138 11.54 23.40 -5.73
N THR A 139 11.06 24.60 -6.10
CA THR A 139 9.66 24.83 -6.46
C THR A 139 9.27 24.11 -7.74
N VAL A 140 10.09 24.19 -8.79
CA VAL A 140 9.83 23.48 -10.06
C VAL A 140 9.82 21.96 -9.84
N ALA A 141 10.80 21.44 -9.09
CA ALA A 141 10.88 20.04 -8.77
C ALA A 141 9.71 19.58 -7.85
N PHE A 142 9.27 20.42 -6.92
CA PHE A 142 8.09 20.17 -6.09
C PHE A 142 6.83 20.04 -6.95
N LEU A 143 6.57 20.98 -7.84
CA LEU A 143 5.39 20.95 -8.71
C LEU A 143 5.45 19.77 -9.68
N GLY A 144 6.61 19.51 -10.29
CA GLY A 144 6.83 18.35 -11.16
C GLY A 144 6.63 17.02 -10.41
N GLY A 145 7.21 16.91 -9.22
CA GLY A 145 7.08 15.74 -8.35
C GLY A 145 5.65 15.52 -7.87
N MET A 146 4.93 16.58 -7.54
CA MET A 146 3.51 16.52 -7.19
C MET A 146 2.66 15.95 -8.33
N LEU A 147 2.84 16.47 -9.56
CA LEU A 147 2.15 15.99 -10.75
C LEU A 147 2.50 14.54 -11.06
N LEU A 148 3.79 14.21 -11.04
CA LEU A 148 4.29 12.85 -11.29
C LEU A 148 3.69 11.86 -10.31
N THR A 149 3.69 12.19 -9.01
CA THR A 149 3.12 11.33 -7.97
C THR A 149 1.63 11.10 -8.17
N MET A 150 0.87 12.14 -8.57
CA MET A 150 -0.56 12.00 -8.87
C MET A 150 -0.82 11.09 -10.08
N LEU A 151 0.05 11.11 -11.08
CA LEU A 151 -0.06 10.24 -12.27
C LEU A 151 0.28 8.79 -11.93
N VAL A 152 1.32 8.57 -11.11
CA VAL A 152 1.84 7.23 -10.78
C VAL A 152 1.06 6.59 -9.62
N MET A 153 0.26 7.35 -8.87
CA MET A 153 -0.52 6.87 -7.73
C MET A 153 -1.43 5.68 -8.10
N LYS A 154 -2.15 5.74 -9.22
CA LYS A 154 -3.08 4.68 -9.64
C LYS A 154 -2.38 3.34 -9.88
N PRO A 155 -1.32 3.23 -10.69
CA PRO A 155 -0.61 1.96 -10.89
C PRO A 155 0.07 1.45 -9.62
N ILE A 156 0.57 2.34 -8.74
CA ILE A 156 1.15 1.94 -7.45
C ILE A 156 0.08 1.28 -6.56
N ILE A 157 -1.10 1.87 -6.46
CA ILE A 157 -2.20 1.30 -5.67
C ILE A 157 -2.58 -0.09 -6.20
N ILE A 158 -2.71 -0.24 -7.52
CA ILE A 158 -3.03 -1.52 -8.16
C ILE A 158 -1.93 -2.56 -7.83
N LEU A 159 -0.66 -2.18 -7.94
CA LEU A 159 0.46 -3.06 -7.62
C LEU A 159 0.43 -3.51 -6.15
N VAL A 160 0.31 -2.56 -5.22
CA VAL A 160 0.29 -2.84 -3.77
C VAL A 160 -0.90 -3.73 -3.41
N THR A 161 -2.09 -3.43 -3.91
CA THR A 161 -3.29 -4.24 -3.62
C THR A 161 -3.21 -5.64 -4.23
N SER A 162 -2.60 -5.79 -5.41
CA SER A 162 -2.36 -7.09 -6.03
C SER A 162 -1.38 -7.94 -5.22
N VAL A 163 -0.28 -7.33 -4.72
CA VAL A 163 0.70 -8.02 -3.87
C VAL A 163 0.09 -8.41 -2.53
N LEU A 164 -0.65 -7.51 -1.89
CA LEU A 164 -1.35 -7.80 -0.63
C LEU A 164 -2.40 -8.89 -0.79
N GLY A 165 -3.19 -8.84 -1.87
CA GLY A 165 -4.18 -9.86 -2.20
C GLY A 165 -3.54 -11.22 -2.46
N ALA A 166 -2.45 -11.26 -3.22
CA ALA A 166 -1.71 -12.48 -3.51
C ALA A 166 -1.09 -13.08 -2.23
N SER A 167 -0.53 -12.24 -1.36
CA SER A 167 0.06 -12.69 -0.09
C SER A 167 -1.00 -13.24 0.86
N ALA A 168 -2.14 -12.56 0.99
CA ALA A 168 -3.25 -13.03 1.82
C ALA A 168 -3.85 -14.34 1.29
N LEU A 169 -4.03 -14.45 -0.04
CA LEU A 169 -4.52 -15.67 -0.68
C LEU A 169 -3.54 -16.83 -0.48
N ALA A 170 -2.25 -16.62 -0.71
CA ALA A 170 -1.21 -17.63 -0.51
C ALA A 170 -1.18 -18.11 0.95
N ALA A 171 -1.23 -17.17 1.91
CA ALA A 171 -1.29 -17.48 3.33
C ALA A 171 -2.53 -18.29 3.69
N GLY A 172 -3.70 -17.88 3.20
CA GLY A 172 -4.95 -18.60 3.43
C GLY A 172 -4.96 -20.01 2.84
N VAL A 173 -4.40 -20.19 1.63
CA VAL A 173 -4.26 -21.52 0.99
C VAL A 173 -3.33 -22.42 1.79
N VAL A 174 -2.19 -21.92 2.25
CA VAL A 174 -1.26 -22.71 3.09
C VAL A 174 -1.97 -23.17 4.37
N ARG A 175 -2.75 -22.30 5.03
CA ARG A 175 -3.52 -22.67 6.21
C ARG A 175 -4.61 -23.70 5.92
N LEU A 176 -5.25 -23.63 4.75
CA LEU A 176 -6.20 -24.67 4.32
C LEU A 176 -5.52 -26.03 4.11
N LEU A 177 -4.32 -26.05 3.53
CA LEU A 177 -3.55 -27.27 3.31
C LEU A 177 -3.12 -27.91 4.62
N GLU A 178 -2.84 -27.14 5.67
CA GLU A 178 -2.52 -27.64 7.01
C GLU A 178 -3.65 -28.49 7.62
N LEU A 179 -4.91 -28.28 7.18
CA LEU A 179 -6.06 -29.09 7.62
C LEU A 179 -6.09 -30.50 7.01
N TRP A 180 -5.34 -30.73 5.94
CA TRP A 180 -5.22 -32.03 5.25
C TRP A 180 -3.77 -32.51 5.28
N PRO A 181 -3.34 -33.24 6.34
CA PRO A 181 -1.95 -33.65 6.52
C PRO A 181 -1.38 -34.43 5.34
N ALA A 182 -2.22 -35.23 4.67
CA ALA A 182 -1.80 -35.98 3.48
C ALA A 182 -1.26 -35.11 2.33
N VAL A 183 -1.68 -33.84 2.26
CA VAL A 183 -1.23 -32.87 1.23
C VAL A 183 -0.40 -31.76 1.86
N GLY A 184 -0.73 -31.35 3.07
CA GLY A 184 -0.08 -30.24 3.77
C GLY A 184 1.37 -30.55 4.16
N ASP A 185 1.64 -31.76 4.68
CA ASP A 185 2.98 -32.15 5.11
C ASP A 185 4.01 -32.17 3.97
N PRO A 186 3.73 -32.79 2.79
CA PRO A 186 4.64 -32.71 1.67
C PRO A 186 4.81 -31.28 1.12
N VAL A 187 3.75 -30.47 1.10
CA VAL A 187 3.84 -29.07 0.69
C VAL A 187 4.70 -28.25 1.66
N ALA A 188 4.49 -28.42 2.96
CA ALA A 188 5.29 -27.75 3.99
C ALA A 188 6.78 -28.17 3.90
N ALA A 189 7.09 -29.44 3.64
CA ALA A 189 8.44 -29.91 3.43
C ALA A 189 9.09 -29.27 2.19
N ILE A 190 8.36 -29.14 1.08
CA ILE A 190 8.84 -28.46 -0.13
C ILE A 190 9.09 -26.97 0.12
N LEU A 191 8.20 -26.29 0.82
CA LEU A 191 8.33 -24.87 1.14
C LEU A 191 9.53 -24.58 2.05
N ARG A 192 9.84 -25.48 2.98
CA ARG A 192 11.04 -25.40 3.84
C ARG A 192 12.33 -25.62 3.07
N THR A 193 12.34 -26.57 2.12
CA THR A 193 13.54 -26.87 1.33
C THR A 193 13.80 -25.86 0.22
N LYS A 194 12.75 -25.17 -0.27
CA LYS A 194 12.83 -24.21 -1.37
C LYS A 194 12.15 -22.88 -0.98
N PRO A 195 12.82 -22.03 -0.18
CA PRO A 195 12.21 -20.81 0.38
C PRO A 195 11.83 -19.75 -0.66
N TYR A 196 12.30 -19.88 -1.91
CA TYR A 196 11.90 -18.98 -3.02
C TYR A 196 10.54 -19.32 -3.62
N LEU A 197 10.00 -20.53 -3.43
CA LEU A 197 8.71 -20.94 -4.02
C LEU A 197 7.52 -20.10 -3.55
N PRO A 198 7.36 -19.78 -2.25
CA PRO A 198 6.30 -18.88 -1.80
C PRO A 198 6.37 -17.53 -2.46
N ALA A 199 7.57 -16.94 -2.55
CA ALA A 199 7.78 -15.64 -3.19
C ALA A 199 7.43 -15.69 -4.68
N LEU A 200 7.79 -16.75 -5.38
CA LEU A 200 7.48 -16.96 -6.79
C LEU A 200 5.97 -17.14 -6.99
N ALA A 201 5.29 -17.92 -6.16
CA ALA A 201 3.84 -18.09 -6.21
C ALA A 201 3.10 -16.77 -5.96
N ILE A 202 3.51 -15.99 -4.94
CA ILE A 202 2.98 -14.65 -4.66
C ILE A 202 3.22 -13.72 -5.86
N GLY A 203 4.41 -13.75 -6.44
CA GLY A 203 4.76 -12.94 -7.63
C GLY A 203 3.87 -13.25 -8.83
N ILE A 204 3.64 -14.52 -9.14
CA ILE A 204 2.75 -14.94 -10.23
C ILE A 204 1.31 -14.51 -9.95
N LEU A 205 0.80 -14.77 -8.74
CA LEU A 205 -0.56 -14.36 -8.35
C LEU A 205 -0.73 -12.84 -8.40
N ALA A 206 0.26 -12.09 -7.93
CA ALA A 206 0.25 -10.64 -7.98
C ALA A 206 0.26 -10.12 -9.42
N ALA A 207 1.05 -10.73 -10.32
CA ALA A 207 1.07 -10.39 -11.74
C ALA A 207 -0.29 -10.64 -12.40
N VAL A 208 -0.93 -11.77 -12.13
CA VAL A 208 -2.29 -12.07 -12.60
C VAL A 208 -3.28 -11.04 -12.07
N GLY A 209 -3.25 -10.75 -10.76
CA GLY A 209 -4.11 -9.74 -10.15
C GLY A 209 -3.92 -8.35 -10.77
N LEU A 210 -2.68 -7.94 -11.01
CA LEU A 210 -2.36 -6.68 -11.66
C LEU A 210 -2.96 -6.60 -13.08
N VAL A 211 -2.78 -7.64 -13.90
CA VAL A 211 -3.34 -7.69 -15.25
C VAL A 211 -4.87 -7.60 -15.22
N LEU A 212 -5.53 -8.35 -14.34
CA LEU A 212 -6.99 -8.33 -14.21
C LEU A 212 -7.50 -6.94 -13.79
N GLN A 213 -6.86 -6.29 -12.81
CA GLN A 213 -7.24 -4.96 -12.34
C GLN A 213 -7.01 -3.88 -13.42
N VAL A 214 -5.94 -3.99 -14.22
CA VAL A 214 -5.68 -3.06 -15.34
C VAL A 214 -6.74 -3.21 -16.43
N ILE A 215 -7.13 -4.44 -16.77
CA ILE A 215 -8.19 -4.70 -17.76
C ILE A 215 -9.53 -4.14 -17.27
N ASP A 216 -9.93 -4.42 -16.02
CA ASP A 216 -11.20 -3.93 -15.44
C ASP A 216 -11.26 -2.40 -15.41
N THR A 217 -10.19 -1.75 -14.98
CA THR A 217 -10.12 -0.28 -14.95
C THR A 217 -10.09 0.34 -16.34
N GLY A 218 -9.52 -0.33 -17.34
CA GLY A 218 -9.51 0.10 -18.75
C GLY A 218 -10.88 -0.06 -19.42
N ALA A 219 -11.58 -1.16 -19.14
CA ALA A 219 -12.93 -1.42 -19.66
C ALA A 219 -13.95 -0.42 -19.13
N ALA A 220 -13.88 -0.05 -17.85
CA ALA A 220 -14.74 0.96 -17.23
C ALA A 220 -14.58 2.36 -17.86
N GLY A 221 -13.36 2.72 -18.25
CA GLY A 221 -13.09 3.99 -18.94
C GLY A 221 -13.68 4.05 -20.35
N ARG A 222 -13.63 2.95 -21.11
CA ARG A 222 -14.22 2.89 -22.47
C ARG A 222 -15.75 2.94 -22.47
N LYS A 223 -16.38 2.37 -21.45
CA LYS A 223 -17.85 2.40 -21.35
C LYS A 223 -18.37 3.83 -21.12
N LYS A 224 -17.68 4.60 -20.29
CA LYS A 224 -18.03 5.98 -19.99
C LYS A 224 -17.91 6.90 -21.22
N SER A 225 -16.85 6.74 -22.04
CA SER A 225 -16.69 7.54 -23.27
C SER A 225 -17.68 7.19 -24.40
N ARG A 226 -18.34 6.02 -24.33
CA ARG A 226 -19.44 5.66 -25.26
C ARG A 226 -20.81 6.22 -24.85
N GLU A 227 -21.00 6.53 -23.58
CA GLU A 227 -22.26 7.08 -23.07
C GLU A 227 -22.32 8.60 -23.18
N GLU A 228 -21.15 9.25 -23.35
CA GLU A 228 -21.01 10.70 -23.46
C GLU A 228 -20.91 11.24 -24.92
N GLY A 229 -20.85 10.36 -25.92
CA GLY A 229 -20.79 10.68 -27.36
C GLY A 229 -22.03 10.22 -28.12
#